data_6abdec13ac9742a659536a5c804c0831
#
_entry.id   6abdec13ac9742a659536a5c804c0831
#
_cell.length_a   1.000
_cell.length_b   1.000
_cell.length_c   1.000
_cell.angle_alpha   90.00
_cell.angle_beta   90.00
_cell.angle_gamma   90.00
#
_symmetry.space_group_name_H-M   'P 1'
#
loop_
_entity.id
_entity.type
_entity.pdbx_description
1 polymer ?
#
loop_
_entity_poly.entity_id
_entity_poly.type
_entity_poly.pdbx_seq_one_letter_code
_entity_poly.pdbx_strand_id
1 'polypeptide(L)'
;AMGAKVEITTLPGYLPTLAEEALPELKRAAELSAPETNVIEASGHTGGSTDVGDVQHLMPVYTFNTGGVKGGLHQVEFEVTDEEEAYIVTAKMFALGAYGLLKEKAARSRELVKNYKPVFENSAKYAEFMDQFDSKEVLE
;
A
#
# COMPACT_ATOMS: atom_id res chain seq x y z
N ALA A 1 -41.73 -8.51 -14.51
CA ALA A 1 -40.61 -8.90 -15.32
C ALA A 1 -40.83 -8.36 -16.73
N MET A 2 -39.89 -7.58 -17.23
CA MET A 2 -39.96 -6.92 -18.55
C MET A 2 -39.26 -7.73 -19.64
N GLY A 3 -39.01 -9.04 -19.41
CA GLY A 3 -38.32 -9.91 -20.36
C GLY A 3 -36.84 -9.54 -20.58
N ALA A 4 -36.25 -8.79 -19.66
CA ALA A 4 -34.83 -8.51 -19.70
C ALA A 4 -34.05 -9.64 -19.06
N LYS A 5 -32.92 -10.00 -19.65
CA LYS A 5 -31.92 -10.91 -19.10
C LYS A 5 -30.83 -10.11 -18.44
N VAL A 6 -30.47 -10.45 -17.21
CA VAL A 6 -29.42 -9.76 -16.45
C VAL A 6 -28.29 -10.76 -16.19
N GLU A 7 -27.09 -10.38 -16.56
CA GLU A 7 -25.87 -11.09 -16.25
C GLU A 7 -25.12 -10.33 -15.14
N ILE A 8 -24.85 -11.00 -14.03
CA ILE A 8 -24.10 -10.46 -12.90
C ILE A 8 -22.76 -11.19 -12.85
N THR A 9 -21.68 -10.44 -12.98
CA THR A 9 -20.31 -10.96 -12.80
C THR A 9 -19.73 -10.36 -11.54
N THR A 10 -19.35 -11.19 -10.60
CA THR A 10 -18.64 -10.78 -9.38
C THR A 10 -17.17 -11.13 -9.55
N LEU A 11 -16.33 -10.12 -9.36
CA LEU A 11 -14.87 -10.27 -9.33
C LEU A 11 -14.36 -9.96 -7.92
N PRO A 12 -13.29 -10.63 -7.44
CA PRO A 12 -12.69 -10.28 -6.16
C PRO A 12 -12.14 -8.86 -6.20
N GLY A 13 -12.21 -8.18 -5.07
CA GLY A 13 -11.50 -6.92 -4.86
C GLY A 13 -10.08 -7.18 -4.37
N TYR A 14 -9.60 -6.30 -3.49
CA TYR A 14 -8.29 -6.42 -2.84
C TYR A 14 -8.43 -7.01 -1.45
N LEU A 15 -7.40 -7.72 -1.01
CA LEU A 15 -7.28 -8.14 0.38
C LEU A 15 -7.01 -6.92 1.29
N PRO A 16 -7.43 -6.96 2.55
CA PRO A 16 -7.14 -5.88 3.49
C PRO A 16 -5.64 -5.73 3.71
N THR A 17 -5.19 -4.50 3.91
CA THR A 17 -3.81 -4.26 4.34
C THR A 17 -3.56 -4.88 5.71
N LEU A 18 -2.37 -5.43 5.88
CA LEU A 18 -1.92 -5.99 7.16
C LEU A 18 -1.33 -4.87 8.03
N ALA A 19 -1.55 -4.97 9.34
CA ALA A 19 -0.92 -4.06 10.28
C ALA A 19 0.60 -4.24 10.25
N GLU A 20 1.32 -3.13 10.14
CA GLU A 20 2.77 -3.09 10.12
C GLU A 20 3.30 -2.27 11.30
N GLU A 21 4.43 -2.68 11.83
CA GLU A 21 5.20 -1.82 12.70
C GLU A 21 5.96 -0.79 11.85
N ALA A 22 6.08 0.43 12.38
CA ALA A 22 6.81 1.47 11.70
C ALA A 22 8.26 1.05 11.43
N LEU A 23 8.67 1.15 10.16
CA LEU A 23 10.02 0.80 9.75
C LEU A 23 11.01 1.91 10.16
N PRO A 24 12.01 1.63 11.03
CA PRO A 24 12.95 2.64 11.51
C PRO A 24 13.69 3.39 10.38
N GLU A 25 13.95 2.71 9.27
CA GLU A 25 14.58 3.29 8.08
C GLU A 25 13.70 4.36 7.42
N LEU A 26 12.37 4.14 7.38
CA LEU A 26 11.42 5.14 6.86
C LEU A 26 11.27 6.31 7.83
N LYS A 27 11.22 6.06 9.13
CA LYS A 27 11.20 7.11 10.14
C LYS A 27 12.44 8.01 10.03
N ARG A 28 13.61 7.40 9.90
CA ARG A 28 14.85 8.14 9.69
C ARG A 28 14.87 8.92 8.38
N ALA A 29 14.31 8.34 7.31
CA ALA A 29 14.17 9.03 6.03
C ALA A 29 13.27 10.28 6.16
N ALA A 30 12.16 10.17 6.89
CA ALA A 30 11.26 11.29 7.15
C ALA A 30 11.95 12.42 7.92
N GLU A 31 12.65 12.11 9.02
CA GLU A 31 13.40 13.06 9.82
C GLU A 31 14.47 13.83 9.00
N LEU A 32 15.10 13.15 8.05
CA LEU A 32 16.11 13.74 7.18
C LEU A 32 15.52 14.53 5.99
N SER A 33 14.35 14.12 5.52
CA SER A 33 13.69 14.74 4.36
C SER A 33 12.93 16.01 4.71
N ALA A 34 12.34 16.05 5.91
CA ALA A 34 11.53 17.15 6.40
C ALA A 34 11.71 17.32 7.93
N PRO A 35 12.86 17.85 8.37
CA PRO A 35 13.22 17.91 9.80
C PRO A 35 12.28 18.78 10.65
N GLU A 36 11.57 19.71 10.02
CA GLU A 36 10.59 20.59 10.69
C GLU A 36 9.18 20.00 10.72
N THR A 37 8.98 18.82 10.11
CA THR A 37 7.66 18.19 9.99
C THR A 37 7.47 17.12 11.07
N ASN A 38 6.28 17.08 11.66
CA ASN A 38 5.92 16.02 12.58
C ASN A 38 5.69 14.71 11.82
N VAL A 39 6.45 13.69 12.14
CA VAL A 39 6.21 12.33 11.68
C VAL A 39 5.12 11.71 12.52
N ILE A 40 3.99 11.37 11.89
CA ILE A 40 2.87 10.70 12.55
C ILE A 40 2.87 9.25 12.12
N GLU A 41 2.97 8.34 13.08
CA GLU A 41 2.75 6.93 12.82
C GLU A 41 1.24 6.71 12.71
N ALA A 42 0.78 6.43 11.49
CA ALA A 42 -0.62 6.13 11.26
C ALA A 42 -0.96 4.77 11.89
N SER A 43 -1.95 4.77 12.76
CA SER A 43 -2.49 3.54 13.34
C SER A 43 -3.99 3.49 13.09
N GLY A 44 -4.51 2.30 12.85
CA GLY A 44 -5.94 2.09 12.71
C GLY A 44 -6.36 1.66 11.32
N HIS A 45 -7.66 1.49 11.19
CA HIS A 45 -8.30 1.00 9.97
C HIS A 45 -8.68 2.18 9.07
N THR A 46 -8.36 2.11 7.80
CA THR A 46 -8.82 3.06 6.79
C THR A 46 -9.91 2.41 5.94
N GLY A 47 -10.91 3.20 5.53
CA GLY A 47 -11.96 2.74 4.62
C GLY A 47 -11.55 2.72 3.14
N GLY A 48 -10.28 3.01 2.85
CA GLY A 48 -9.74 2.97 1.49
C GLY A 48 -9.49 1.54 1.00
N SER A 49 -9.47 1.37 -0.31
CA SER A 49 -9.15 0.12 -0.99
C SER A 49 -7.87 0.29 -1.80
N THR A 50 -6.97 -0.69 -1.74
CA THR A 50 -5.68 -0.66 -2.44
C THR A 50 -5.16 -2.08 -2.63
N ASP A 51 -4.46 -2.32 -3.73
CA ASP A 51 -3.76 -3.57 -4.05
C ASP A 51 -2.51 -3.84 -3.18
N VAL A 52 -2.10 -2.87 -2.37
CA VAL A 52 -1.00 -3.04 -1.40
C VAL A 52 -1.27 -4.21 -0.46
N GLY A 53 -2.54 -4.42 -0.05
CA GLY A 53 -2.93 -5.54 0.78
C GLY A 53 -2.57 -6.89 0.16
N ASP A 54 -2.83 -7.07 -1.13
CA ASP A 54 -2.52 -8.31 -1.85
C ASP A 54 -1.01 -8.61 -1.82
N VAL A 55 -0.18 -7.60 -2.06
CA VAL A 55 1.28 -7.74 -2.02
C VAL A 55 1.77 -8.05 -0.61
N GLN A 56 1.17 -7.42 0.42
CA GLN A 56 1.50 -7.69 1.82
C GLN A 56 1.22 -9.14 2.23
N HIS A 57 0.24 -9.79 1.63
CA HIS A 57 -0.03 -11.21 1.91
C HIS A 57 1.05 -12.16 1.35
N LEU A 58 1.96 -11.66 0.51
CA LEU A 58 3.03 -12.41 -0.13
C LEU A 58 4.45 -11.99 0.32
N MET A 59 4.66 -10.70 0.61
CA MET A 59 5.97 -10.16 0.94
C MET A 59 5.87 -8.90 1.81
N PRO A 60 6.94 -8.50 2.51
CA PRO A 60 6.92 -7.28 3.32
C PRO A 60 6.79 -6.04 2.42
N VAL A 61 5.80 -5.20 2.72
CA VAL A 61 5.58 -3.92 2.07
C VAL A 61 5.33 -2.88 3.14
N TYR A 62 6.01 -1.75 3.05
CA TYR A 62 5.86 -0.63 3.95
C TYR A 62 5.40 0.59 3.18
N THR A 63 4.45 1.30 3.73
CA THR A 63 3.84 2.47 3.10
C THR A 63 4.14 3.74 3.89
N PHE A 64 4.14 4.86 3.20
CA PHE A 64 4.18 6.18 3.82
C PHE A 64 3.40 7.17 2.97
N ASN A 65 2.96 8.24 3.59
CA ASN A 65 2.35 9.38 2.92
C ASN A 65 3.16 10.64 3.24
N THR A 66 3.18 11.57 2.30
CA THR A 66 3.72 12.92 2.48
C THR A 66 2.61 13.95 2.35
N GLY A 67 2.85 15.16 2.82
CA GLY A 67 1.90 16.25 2.70
C GLY A 67 2.01 17.03 1.37
N GLY A 68 1.74 18.33 1.43
CA GLY A 68 1.84 19.24 0.28
C GLY A 68 0.61 19.22 -0.63
N VAL A 69 -0.48 18.59 -0.20
CA VAL A 69 -1.73 18.48 -0.96
C VAL A 69 -2.93 18.86 -0.10
N LYS A 70 -4.01 19.31 -0.73
CA LYS A 70 -5.31 19.48 -0.08
C LYS A 70 -6.43 18.93 -0.94
N GLY A 71 -7.63 18.82 -0.37
CA GLY A 71 -8.79 18.19 -0.98
C GLY A 71 -8.84 16.69 -0.68
N GLY A 72 -9.98 16.07 -0.97
CA GLY A 72 -10.15 14.61 -0.83
C GLY A 72 -9.54 13.86 -2.01
N LEU A 73 -9.00 12.66 -1.75
CA LEU A 73 -8.55 11.77 -2.81
C LEU A 73 -9.70 11.48 -3.79
N HIS A 74 -9.39 11.45 -5.08
CA HIS A 74 -10.36 11.25 -6.18
C HIS A 74 -11.44 12.33 -6.32
N GLN A 75 -11.23 13.52 -5.75
CA GLN A 75 -12.12 14.67 -5.89
C GLN A 75 -11.51 15.73 -6.81
N VAL A 76 -12.37 16.55 -7.41
CA VAL A 76 -11.92 17.61 -8.33
C VAL A 76 -11.17 18.74 -7.62
N GLU A 77 -11.35 18.86 -6.30
CA GLU A 77 -10.65 19.82 -5.43
C GLU A 77 -9.28 19.35 -4.99
N PHE A 78 -8.87 18.11 -5.37
CA PHE A 78 -7.54 17.62 -5.03
C PHE A 78 -6.49 18.42 -5.81
N GLU A 79 -5.63 19.12 -5.08
CA GLU A 79 -4.59 19.93 -5.68
C GLU A 79 -3.29 19.90 -4.87
N VAL A 80 -2.16 20.10 -5.53
CA VAL A 80 -0.87 20.32 -4.88
C VAL A 80 -0.80 21.77 -4.41
N THR A 81 -0.53 21.96 -3.12
CA THR A 81 -0.43 23.28 -2.48
C THR A 81 0.98 23.62 -2.04
N ASP A 82 1.84 22.62 -1.91
CA ASP A 82 3.27 22.77 -1.62
C ASP A 82 4.05 21.74 -2.45
N GLU A 83 4.71 22.21 -3.51
CA GLU A 83 5.47 21.37 -4.44
C GLU A 83 6.73 20.76 -3.81
N GLU A 84 7.39 21.50 -2.88
CA GLU A 84 8.55 20.97 -2.18
C GLU A 84 8.15 19.78 -1.32
N GLU A 85 7.08 19.90 -0.54
CA GLU A 85 6.59 18.81 0.29
C GLU A 85 6.05 17.64 -0.54
N ALA A 86 5.22 17.92 -1.55
CA ALA A 86 4.57 16.89 -2.35
C ALA A 86 5.57 16.12 -3.23
N TYR A 87 6.56 16.77 -3.81
CA TYR A 87 7.44 16.13 -4.79
C TYR A 87 8.84 15.86 -4.25
N ILE A 88 9.48 16.88 -3.65
CA ILE A 88 10.88 16.76 -3.26
C ILE A 88 11.03 15.96 -1.97
N VAL A 89 10.19 16.21 -0.97
CA VAL A 89 10.19 15.41 0.26
C VAL A 89 9.84 13.97 -0.05
N THR A 90 8.84 13.72 -0.89
CA THR A 90 8.48 12.37 -1.34
C THR A 90 9.65 11.66 -2.03
N ALA A 91 10.34 12.33 -2.95
CA ALA A 91 11.51 11.77 -3.64
C ALA A 91 12.67 11.48 -2.67
N LYS A 92 12.93 12.38 -1.72
CA LYS A 92 13.93 12.18 -0.66
C LYS A 92 13.57 10.96 0.22
N MET A 93 12.30 10.82 0.60
CA MET A 93 11.79 9.68 1.38
C MET A 93 12.09 8.35 0.68
N PHE A 94 11.77 8.23 -0.61
CA PHE A 94 12.07 7.02 -1.38
C PHE A 94 13.57 6.77 -1.46
N ALA A 95 14.37 7.78 -1.79
CA ALA A 95 15.81 7.64 -1.95
C ALA A 95 16.50 7.23 -0.64
N LEU A 96 16.17 7.89 0.47
CA LEU A 96 16.76 7.62 1.78
C LEU A 96 16.27 6.30 2.38
N GLY A 97 14.98 5.98 2.20
CA GLY A 97 14.42 4.69 2.61
C GLY A 97 15.09 3.53 1.85
N ALA A 98 15.17 3.64 0.51
CA ALA A 98 15.87 2.65 -0.31
C ALA A 98 17.36 2.53 0.07
N TYR A 99 18.06 3.66 0.28
CA TYR A 99 19.45 3.63 0.75
C TYR A 99 19.57 2.91 2.09
N GLY A 100 18.71 3.24 3.07
CA GLY A 100 18.71 2.59 4.38
C GLY A 100 18.54 1.07 4.30
N LEU A 101 17.68 0.60 3.40
CA LEU A 101 17.40 -0.81 3.20
C LEU A 101 18.49 -1.55 2.38
N LEU A 102 19.14 -0.86 1.44
CA LEU A 102 20.07 -1.48 0.48
C LEU A 102 21.54 -1.35 0.86
N LYS A 103 21.91 -0.39 1.72
CA LYS A 103 23.28 -0.26 2.21
C LYS A 103 23.77 -1.57 2.84
N GLU A 104 25.09 -1.70 3.03
CA GLU A 104 25.71 -2.89 3.63
C GLU A 104 25.31 -4.21 2.93
N LYS A 105 25.31 -4.18 1.59
CA LYS A 105 24.92 -5.31 0.74
C LYS A 105 23.46 -5.77 1.01
N ALA A 106 22.57 -4.84 1.31
CA ALA A 106 21.15 -5.05 1.60
C ALA A 106 20.91 -6.01 2.80
N ALA A 107 21.76 -5.96 3.82
CA ALA A 107 21.63 -6.81 5.00
C ALA A 107 20.27 -6.65 5.66
N ARG A 108 19.79 -5.40 5.80
CA ARG A 108 18.51 -5.10 6.41
C ARG A 108 17.32 -5.64 5.60
N SER A 109 17.30 -5.41 4.28
CA SER A 109 16.24 -5.95 3.41
C SER A 109 16.17 -7.47 3.47
N ARG A 110 17.32 -8.14 3.46
CA ARG A 110 17.35 -9.61 3.58
C ARG A 110 16.85 -10.11 4.92
N GLU A 111 17.11 -9.39 6.00
CA GLU A 111 16.58 -9.70 7.33
C GLU A 111 15.06 -9.56 7.34
N LEU A 112 14.51 -8.45 6.82
CA LEU A 112 13.07 -8.22 6.74
C LEU A 112 12.37 -9.33 5.94
N VAL A 113 12.87 -9.65 4.74
CA VAL A 113 12.31 -10.71 3.91
C VAL A 113 12.41 -12.09 4.59
N LYS A 114 13.54 -12.39 5.24
CA LYS A 114 13.72 -13.66 5.94
C LYS A 114 12.77 -13.85 7.11
N ASN A 115 12.49 -12.78 7.84
CA ASN A 115 11.65 -12.82 9.04
C ASN A 115 10.17 -12.64 8.74
N TYR A 116 9.84 -12.20 7.53
CA TYR A 116 8.44 -12.03 7.11
C TYR A 116 7.73 -13.38 7.05
N LYS A 117 6.49 -13.39 7.51
CA LYS A 117 5.62 -14.58 7.47
C LYS A 117 4.46 -14.27 6.53
N PRO A 118 4.58 -14.60 5.24
CA PRO A 118 3.49 -14.37 4.30
C PRO A 118 2.25 -15.20 4.67
N VAL A 119 1.07 -14.67 4.36
CA VAL A 119 -0.19 -15.39 4.54
C VAL A 119 -0.31 -16.51 3.52
N PHE A 120 0.12 -16.27 2.29
CA PHE A 120 0.17 -17.28 1.23
C PHE A 120 1.62 -17.70 0.96
N GLU A 121 1.81 -18.99 0.78
CA GLU A 121 3.11 -19.57 0.51
C GLU A 121 3.77 -19.01 -0.77
N ASN A 122 2.94 -18.72 -1.78
CA ASN A 122 3.37 -18.19 -3.07
C ASN A 122 2.18 -17.56 -3.82
N SER A 123 2.47 -16.91 -4.94
CA SER A 123 1.48 -16.26 -5.79
C SER A 123 0.43 -17.21 -6.36
N ALA A 124 0.76 -18.49 -6.60
CA ALA A 124 -0.21 -19.46 -7.08
C ALA A 124 -1.28 -19.77 -6.01
N LYS A 125 -0.87 -19.89 -4.74
CA LYS A 125 -1.81 -20.06 -3.62
C LYS A 125 -2.68 -18.83 -3.36
N TYR A 126 -2.12 -17.65 -3.56
CA TYR A 126 -2.91 -16.42 -3.55
C TYR A 126 -3.96 -16.41 -4.68
N ALA A 127 -3.56 -16.70 -5.91
CA ALA A 127 -4.48 -16.76 -7.05
C ALA A 127 -5.59 -17.79 -6.84
N GLU A 128 -5.26 -19.01 -6.42
CA GLU A 128 -6.23 -20.06 -6.08
C GLU A 128 -7.25 -19.60 -5.02
N PHE A 129 -6.80 -18.81 -4.03
CA PHE A 129 -7.69 -18.24 -3.03
C PHE A 129 -8.60 -17.16 -3.62
N MET A 130 -8.07 -16.26 -4.46
CA MET A 130 -8.85 -15.18 -5.06
C MET A 130 -9.87 -15.67 -6.07
N ASP A 131 -9.53 -16.68 -6.88
CA ASP A 131 -10.40 -17.28 -7.89
C ASP A 131 -11.70 -17.87 -7.30
N GLN A 132 -11.72 -18.19 -6.00
CA GLN A 132 -12.92 -18.68 -5.32
C GLN A 132 -14.05 -17.64 -5.24
N PHE A 133 -13.73 -16.38 -5.39
CA PHE A 133 -14.70 -15.28 -5.32
C PHE A 133 -15.24 -14.87 -6.70
N ASP A 134 -14.67 -15.42 -7.76
CA ASP A 134 -15.20 -15.22 -9.10
C ASP A 134 -16.54 -15.96 -9.26
N SER A 135 -17.56 -15.23 -9.66
CA SER A 135 -18.84 -15.83 -9.96
C SER A 135 -19.55 -15.14 -11.11
N LYS A 136 -20.38 -15.92 -11.80
CA LYS A 136 -21.24 -15.43 -12.86
C LYS A 136 -22.63 -15.97 -12.68
N GLU A 137 -23.60 -15.10 -12.59
CA GLU A 137 -25.02 -15.43 -12.43
C GLU A 137 -25.82 -14.80 -13.58
N VAL A 138 -26.80 -15.55 -14.07
CA VAL A 138 -27.72 -15.06 -15.10
C VAL A 138 -29.15 -15.19 -14.58
N LEU A 139 -29.81 -14.04 -14.50
CA LEU A 139 -31.22 -13.94 -14.10
C LEU A 139 -32.10 -13.74 -15.35
N GLU A 140 -33.19 -14.53 -15.46
CA GLU A 140 -34.18 -14.47 -16.54
C GLU A 140 -35.47 -13.78 -16.10
#